data_e50ad55cd49c80c3e2b2af60c1ea5af8
#
_entry.id   e50ad55cd49c80c3e2b2af60c1ea5af8
#
_cell.length_a   1.000
_cell.length_b   1.000
_cell.length_c   1.000
_cell.angle_alpha   90.00
_cell.angle_beta   90.00
_cell.angle_gamma   90.00
#
_symmetry.space_group_name_H-M   'P 1'
#
loop_
_entity.id
_entity.type
_entity.pdbx_description
1 polymer ?
#
loop_
_entity_poly.entity_id
_entity_poly.type
_entity_poly.pdbx_seq_one_letter_code
_entity_poly.pdbx_strand_id
1 'polypeptide(L)'
;MSLRIKEKSAEQMLNDYLDTIYLQSHSASSKKTYRTAIVGKENGFRIFLKEKYNCDEVQLAFRIQNKEFDVYEILSEYVIFLDKKSIKPKTIRLWLTIVKGYYTYIGIDVFAEKCKQRVKLPKIKRLKKEALTKEILIKLLHNLDPKLQSAVLLALSSGLRVGEITGLTLHDIEFNSEPIKINVRAETSKSGEDRETYISKEASEALRDYLQRFFGWREDGTNKKIQSLRIFGRTNRIRTGNNSRLPTPQEQLTNSTILQKALIRAIRKVPELNKLGRNGRRIIHFHAFREFFYTVVSNVSGSDYAHALLGHHEYLDTYYTLSQKEQIRLYKNAETHLTISDFTKIEKNLENIQNKQTDIIEKYDAFERYLRQKDPAFLEFLKRKESIEN
;
A
#
# COMPACT_ATOMS: atom_id res chain seq x y z
N MET A 1 -11.08 -16.24 -40.27
CA MET A 1 -11.44 -15.75 -38.90
C MET A 1 -12.94 -15.86 -38.56
N SER A 2 -13.84 -15.92 -39.58
CA SER A 2 -15.31 -16.04 -39.37
C SER A 2 -15.80 -17.38 -38.80
N LEU A 3 -15.01 -18.44 -38.86
CA LEU A 3 -15.39 -19.79 -38.40
C LEU A 3 -15.34 -20.01 -36.88
N ARG A 4 -14.48 -19.24 -36.15
CA ARG A 4 -14.36 -19.41 -34.70
C ARG A 4 -15.60 -18.94 -33.91
N ILE A 5 -16.36 -18.00 -34.40
CA ILE A 5 -17.56 -17.47 -33.71
C ILE A 5 -18.75 -18.46 -33.82
N LYS A 6 -18.81 -19.29 -34.85
CA LYS A 6 -19.96 -20.16 -35.09
C LYS A 6 -20.03 -21.43 -34.21
N GLU A 7 -18.91 -21.84 -33.58
CA GLU A 7 -18.80 -23.14 -32.89
C GLU A 7 -18.67 -23.02 -31.35
N LYS A 8 -18.43 -21.83 -30.80
CA LYS A 8 -18.18 -21.65 -29.35
C LYS A 8 -19.27 -20.85 -28.67
N SER A 9 -19.67 -21.29 -27.47
CA SER A 9 -20.55 -20.49 -26.61
C SER A 9 -19.88 -19.19 -26.13
N ALA A 10 -20.66 -18.18 -25.74
CA ALA A 10 -20.14 -16.93 -25.19
C ALA A 10 -19.23 -17.16 -23.96
N GLU A 11 -19.51 -18.16 -23.14
CA GLU A 11 -18.67 -18.48 -21.97
C GLU A 11 -17.35 -19.15 -22.37
N GLN A 12 -17.34 -20.00 -23.40
CA GLN A 12 -16.10 -20.56 -23.92
C GLN A 12 -15.21 -19.50 -24.55
N MET A 13 -15.76 -18.61 -25.37
CA MET A 13 -15.02 -17.49 -25.98
C MET A 13 -14.43 -16.58 -24.91
N LEU A 14 -15.19 -16.27 -23.86
CA LEU A 14 -14.72 -15.47 -22.74
C LEU A 14 -13.57 -16.16 -22.00
N ASN A 15 -13.69 -17.46 -21.70
CA ASN A 15 -12.65 -18.21 -21.00
C ASN A 15 -11.36 -18.27 -21.82
N ASP A 16 -11.44 -18.52 -23.11
CA ASP A 16 -10.29 -18.50 -24.02
C ASP A 16 -9.59 -17.12 -24.01
N TYR A 17 -10.37 -16.03 -24.08
CA TYR A 17 -9.82 -14.67 -23.96
C TYR A 17 -9.14 -14.45 -22.61
N LEU A 18 -9.77 -14.85 -21.51
CA LEU A 18 -9.22 -14.70 -20.17
C LEU A 18 -7.94 -15.53 -19.99
N ASP A 19 -7.78 -16.65 -20.69
CA ASP A 19 -6.56 -17.45 -20.67
C ASP A 19 -5.43 -16.74 -21.44
N THR A 20 -5.72 -16.05 -22.54
CA THR A 20 -4.71 -15.18 -23.19
C THR A 20 -4.26 -14.04 -22.30
N ILE A 21 -5.17 -13.41 -21.56
CA ILE A 21 -4.83 -12.35 -20.58
C ILE A 21 -3.97 -12.90 -19.43
N TYR A 22 -4.28 -14.11 -18.97
CA TYR A 22 -3.46 -14.77 -17.94
C TYR A 22 -2.07 -15.11 -18.46
N LEU A 23 -1.96 -15.63 -19.68
CA LEU A 23 -0.67 -15.94 -20.32
C LEU A 23 0.23 -14.71 -20.44
N GLN A 24 -0.34 -13.55 -20.75
CA GLN A 24 0.42 -12.30 -20.88
C GLN A 24 0.85 -11.71 -19.54
N SER A 25 0.03 -11.84 -18.51
CA SER A 25 0.22 -11.14 -17.24
C SER A 25 0.63 -12.05 -16.07
N HIS A 26 0.46 -13.36 -16.20
CA HIS A 26 0.52 -14.36 -15.11
C HIS A 26 -0.23 -13.94 -13.84
N SER A 27 -1.28 -13.09 -13.99
CA SER A 27 -1.99 -12.46 -12.90
C SER A 27 -3.45 -12.93 -12.80
N ALA A 28 -3.76 -13.74 -11.80
CA ALA A 28 -5.13 -14.13 -11.47
C ALA A 28 -6.03 -12.91 -11.15
N SER A 29 -5.45 -11.83 -10.62
CA SER A 29 -6.17 -10.58 -10.35
C SER A 29 -6.57 -9.87 -11.64
N SER A 30 -5.70 -9.85 -12.64
CA SER A 30 -6.01 -9.32 -13.97
C SER A 30 -7.13 -10.12 -14.62
N LYS A 31 -7.00 -11.46 -14.67
CA LYS A 31 -8.05 -12.36 -15.16
C LYS A 31 -9.40 -12.08 -14.50
N LYS A 32 -9.44 -11.94 -13.17
CA LYS A 32 -10.66 -11.61 -12.42
C LYS A 32 -11.23 -10.24 -12.79
N THR A 33 -10.38 -9.22 -12.96
CA THR A 33 -10.82 -7.86 -13.32
C THR A 33 -11.44 -7.85 -14.72
N TYR A 34 -10.83 -8.53 -15.69
CA TYR A 34 -11.34 -8.67 -17.04
C TYR A 34 -12.67 -9.41 -17.05
N ARG A 35 -12.77 -10.54 -16.34
CA ARG A 35 -14.03 -11.26 -16.19
C ARG A 35 -15.13 -10.38 -15.58
N THR A 36 -14.80 -9.60 -14.55
CA THR A 36 -15.78 -8.70 -13.89
C THR A 36 -16.28 -7.61 -14.83
N ALA A 37 -15.44 -7.05 -15.69
CA ALA A 37 -15.85 -6.05 -16.66
C ALA A 37 -16.83 -6.60 -17.69
N ILE A 38 -16.69 -7.87 -18.08
CA ILE A 38 -17.54 -8.49 -19.12
C ILE A 38 -18.81 -9.11 -18.50
N VAL A 39 -18.68 -9.95 -17.46
CA VAL A 39 -19.80 -10.70 -16.89
C VAL A 39 -20.16 -10.36 -15.44
N GLY A 40 -19.70 -9.21 -14.94
CA GLY A 40 -20.04 -8.75 -13.58
C GLY A 40 -21.55 -8.64 -13.37
N LYS A 41 -22.03 -9.11 -12.20
CA LYS A 41 -23.47 -9.31 -11.92
C LYS A 41 -24.33 -8.04 -12.00
N GLU A 42 -23.76 -6.87 -11.75
CA GLU A 42 -24.54 -5.61 -11.66
C GLU A 42 -24.27 -4.65 -12.82
N ASN A 43 -23.03 -4.58 -13.29
CA ASN A 43 -22.58 -3.55 -14.21
C ASN A 43 -21.71 -4.11 -15.35
N GLY A 44 -21.57 -5.43 -15.45
CA GLY A 44 -20.81 -6.08 -16.53
C GLY A 44 -21.43 -5.80 -17.89
N PHE A 45 -20.58 -5.85 -18.94
CA PHE A 45 -21.01 -5.58 -20.30
C PHE A 45 -22.15 -6.51 -20.75
N ARG A 46 -22.11 -7.80 -20.37
CA ARG A 46 -23.18 -8.78 -20.68
C ARG A 46 -24.54 -8.37 -20.06
N ILE A 47 -24.54 -7.77 -18.87
CA ILE A 47 -25.79 -7.28 -18.25
C ILE A 47 -26.35 -6.11 -19.05
N PHE A 48 -25.52 -5.14 -19.42
CA PHE A 48 -25.94 -4.03 -20.29
C PHE A 48 -26.52 -4.55 -21.61
N LEU A 49 -25.89 -5.55 -22.24
CA LEU A 49 -26.40 -6.15 -23.50
C LEU A 49 -27.73 -6.84 -23.32
N LYS A 50 -27.90 -7.60 -22.22
CA LYS A 50 -29.18 -8.25 -21.92
C LYS A 50 -30.29 -7.24 -21.68
N GLU A 51 -30.04 -6.20 -20.90
CA GLU A 51 -31.04 -5.16 -20.58
C GLU A 51 -31.46 -4.37 -21.83
N LYS A 52 -30.55 -4.07 -22.74
CA LYS A 52 -30.83 -3.16 -23.85
C LYS A 52 -31.07 -3.85 -25.21
N TYR A 53 -30.35 -4.94 -25.47
CA TYR A 53 -30.34 -5.58 -26.79
C TYR A 53 -30.85 -7.03 -26.78
N ASN A 54 -31.19 -7.54 -25.58
CA ASN A 54 -31.64 -8.93 -25.37
C ASN A 54 -30.71 -9.97 -26.04
N CYS A 55 -29.39 -9.75 -25.92
CA CYS A 55 -28.37 -10.63 -26.48
C CYS A 55 -27.13 -10.72 -25.58
N ASP A 56 -26.26 -11.70 -25.86
CA ASP A 56 -24.92 -11.75 -25.29
C ASP A 56 -23.87 -11.08 -26.19
N GLU A 57 -22.62 -11.00 -25.73
CA GLU A 57 -21.52 -10.34 -26.43
C GLU A 57 -21.15 -11.00 -27.76
N VAL A 58 -21.35 -12.31 -27.92
CA VAL A 58 -21.06 -13.06 -29.14
C VAL A 58 -22.17 -12.86 -30.17
N GLN A 59 -23.41 -12.92 -29.73
CA GLN A 59 -24.58 -12.62 -30.57
C GLN A 59 -24.52 -11.20 -31.11
N LEU A 60 -24.13 -10.24 -30.25
CA LEU A 60 -23.97 -8.87 -30.68
C LEU A 60 -22.82 -8.72 -31.68
N ALA A 61 -21.68 -9.39 -31.46
CA ALA A 61 -20.57 -9.36 -32.39
C ALA A 61 -21.00 -9.82 -33.79
N PHE A 62 -21.80 -10.88 -33.88
CA PHE A 62 -22.35 -11.35 -35.14
C PHE A 62 -23.25 -10.31 -35.83
N ARG A 63 -24.12 -9.62 -35.05
CA ARG A 63 -24.99 -8.55 -35.57
C ARG A 63 -24.19 -7.33 -36.04
N ILE A 64 -23.07 -7.01 -35.36
CA ILE A 64 -22.14 -5.94 -35.79
C ILE A 64 -21.47 -6.32 -37.13
N GLN A 65 -21.01 -7.58 -37.28
CA GLN A 65 -20.42 -8.07 -38.53
C GLN A 65 -21.40 -7.99 -39.70
N ASN A 66 -22.69 -8.25 -39.43
CA ASN A 66 -23.78 -8.11 -40.41
C ASN A 66 -24.22 -6.65 -40.65
N LYS A 67 -23.52 -5.66 -40.03
CA LYS A 67 -23.82 -4.23 -40.14
C LYS A 67 -25.21 -3.82 -39.57
N GLU A 68 -25.80 -4.64 -38.72
CA GLU A 68 -27.04 -4.30 -38.03
C GLU A 68 -26.82 -3.23 -36.93
N PHE A 69 -25.64 -3.22 -36.35
CA PHE A 69 -25.23 -2.28 -35.30
C PHE A 69 -23.85 -1.69 -35.53
N ASP A 70 -23.64 -0.48 -35.05
CA ASP A 70 -22.34 0.18 -35.00
C ASP A 70 -21.69 -0.03 -33.62
N VAL A 71 -20.50 -0.64 -33.61
CA VAL A 71 -19.76 -0.92 -32.38
C VAL A 71 -19.50 0.32 -31.54
N TYR A 72 -19.26 1.48 -32.17
CA TYR A 72 -18.95 2.72 -31.45
C TYR A 72 -20.19 3.32 -30.76
N GLU A 73 -21.38 3.12 -31.32
CA GLU A 73 -22.64 3.51 -30.68
C GLU A 73 -22.86 2.65 -29.44
N ILE A 74 -22.71 1.34 -29.54
CA ILE A 74 -22.85 0.42 -28.42
C ILE A 74 -21.86 0.72 -27.30
N LEU A 75 -20.59 1.00 -27.64
CA LEU A 75 -19.57 1.37 -26.65
C LEU A 75 -19.88 2.72 -25.99
N SER A 76 -20.44 3.68 -26.73
CA SER A 76 -20.87 4.97 -26.18
C SER A 76 -22.05 4.80 -25.20
N GLU A 77 -23.02 3.98 -25.56
CA GLU A 77 -24.16 3.67 -24.71
C GLU A 77 -23.78 2.90 -23.44
N TYR A 78 -22.81 1.98 -23.56
CA TYR A 78 -22.25 1.31 -22.39
C TYR A 78 -21.57 2.28 -21.43
N VAL A 79 -20.83 3.25 -21.94
CA VAL A 79 -20.24 4.32 -21.09
C VAL A 79 -21.33 5.10 -20.36
N ILE A 80 -22.42 5.48 -21.07
CA ILE A 80 -23.57 6.17 -20.47
C ILE A 80 -24.25 5.29 -19.41
N PHE A 81 -24.43 4.01 -19.68
CA PHE A 81 -24.98 3.04 -18.72
C PHE A 81 -24.13 2.98 -17.43
N LEU A 82 -22.80 2.89 -17.53
CA LEU A 82 -21.90 2.87 -16.39
C LEU A 82 -21.89 4.19 -15.61
N ASP A 83 -21.97 5.31 -16.30
CA ASP A 83 -22.02 6.64 -15.68
C ASP A 83 -23.33 6.83 -14.89
N LYS A 84 -24.48 6.43 -15.45
CA LYS A 84 -25.78 6.41 -14.75
C LYS A 84 -25.78 5.53 -13.49
N LYS A 85 -24.98 4.43 -13.48
CA LYS A 85 -24.77 3.56 -12.32
C LYS A 85 -23.71 4.13 -11.34
N SER A 86 -23.28 5.40 -11.54
CA SER A 86 -22.28 6.09 -10.69
C SER A 86 -20.93 5.38 -10.59
N ILE A 87 -20.53 4.66 -11.61
CA ILE A 87 -19.22 4.02 -11.70
C ILE A 87 -18.12 5.08 -11.87
N LYS A 88 -17.02 4.95 -11.12
CA LYS A 88 -15.94 5.94 -11.15
C LYS A 88 -15.32 6.05 -12.56
N PRO A 89 -15.02 7.27 -13.07
CA PRO A 89 -14.48 7.49 -14.41
C PRO A 89 -13.25 6.64 -14.77
N LYS A 90 -12.35 6.38 -13.81
CA LYS A 90 -11.20 5.47 -14.03
C LYS A 90 -11.63 4.03 -14.28
N THR A 91 -12.67 3.55 -13.60
CA THR A 91 -13.21 2.20 -13.79
C THR A 91 -13.93 2.10 -15.14
N ILE A 92 -14.70 3.11 -15.53
CA ILE A 92 -15.34 3.18 -16.84
C ILE A 92 -14.29 3.06 -17.95
N ARG A 93 -13.19 3.83 -17.87
CA ARG A 93 -12.08 3.75 -18.83
C ARG A 93 -11.45 2.37 -18.93
N LEU A 94 -11.20 1.75 -17.77
CA LEU A 94 -10.64 0.40 -17.70
C LEU A 94 -11.59 -0.61 -18.33
N TRP A 95 -12.87 -0.59 -17.98
CA TRP A 95 -13.84 -1.53 -18.47
C TRP A 95 -14.10 -1.37 -19.97
N LEU A 96 -14.14 -0.12 -20.47
CA LEU A 96 -14.20 0.13 -21.89
C LEU A 96 -12.98 -0.44 -22.64
N THR A 97 -11.78 -0.28 -22.09
CA THR A 97 -10.55 -0.86 -22.66
C THR A 97 -10.63 -2.38 -22.73
N ILE A 98 -11.13 -3.02 -21.67
CA ILE A 98 -11.31 -4.48 -21.60
C ILE A 98 -12.33 -4.95 -22.65
N VAL A 99 -13.48 -4.29 -22.74
CA VAL A 99 -14.52 -4.64 -23.72
C VAL A 99 -14.01 -4.47 -25.16
N LYS A 100 -13.29 -3.40 -25.44
CA LYS A 100 -12.65 -3.22 -26.78
C LYS A 100 -11.68 -4.36 -27.09
N GLY A 101 -10.79 -4.69 -26.15
CA GLY A 101 -9.85 -5.80 -26.33
C GLY A 101 -10.55 -7.14 -26.56
N TYR A 102 -11.65 -7.38 -25.86
CA TYR A 102 -12.46 -8.58 -26.07
C TYR A 102 -13.11 -8.60 -27.46
N TYR A 103 -13.68 -7.47 -27.91
CA TYR A 103 -14.25 -7.40 -29.26
C TYR A 103 -13.18 -7.59 -30.33
N THR A 104 -12.01 -6.99 -30.20
CA THR A 104 -10.89 -7.26 -31.13
C THR A 104 -10.50 -8.74 -31.14
N TYR A 105 -10.49 -9.41 -29.96
CA TYR A 105 -10.19 -10.84 -29.85
C TYR A 105 -11.22 -11.71 -30.61
N ILE A 106 -12.49 -11.36 -30.57
CA ILE A 106 -13.56 -12.09 -31.29
C ILE A 106 -13.76 -11.64 -32.72
N GLY A 107 -12.90 -10.78 -33.26
CA GLY A 107 -12.87 -10.41 -34.69
C GLY A 107 -13.67 -9.17 -35.06
N ILE A 108 -13.97 -8.29 -34.09
CA ILE A 108 -14.55 -6.96 -34.35
C ILE A 108 -13.45 -5.90 -34.26
N ASP A 109 -13.16 -5.23 -35.35
CA ASP A 109 -12.16 -4.18 -35.39
C ASP A 109 -12.65 -2.90 -34.69
N VAL A 110 -11.98 -2.54 -33.61
CA VAL A 110 -12.23 -1.30 -32.84
C VAL A 110 -11.04 -0.37 -32.95
N PHE A 111 -11.09 0.56 -33.91
CA PHE A 111 -10.01 1.52 -34.15
C PHE A 111 -9.95 2.59 -33.06
N ALA A 112 -8.75 2.79 -32.49
CA ALA A 112 -8.54 3.68 -31.35
C ALA A 112 -8.96 5.12 -31.65
N GLU A 113 -8.66 5.64 -32.84
CA GLU A 113 -8.99 7.00 -33.25
C GLU A 113 -10.51 7.22 -33.42
N LYS A 114 -11.20 6.32 -34.09
CA LYS A 114 -12.65 6.37 -34.22
C LYS A 114 -13.33 6.29 -32.84
N CYS A 115 -12.82 5.41 -31.98
CA CYS A 115 -13.32 5.31 -30.61
C CYS A 115 -13.13 6.62 -29.83
N LYS A 116 -11.96 7.29 -29.96
CA LYS A 116 -11.69 8.59 -29.32
C LYS A 116 -12.61 9.71 -29.83
N GLN A 117 -12.95 9.68 -31.12
CA GLN A 117 -13.86 10.66 -31.72
C GLN A 117 -15.32 10.45 -31.30
N ARG A 118 -15.80 9.20 -31.29
CA ARG A 118 -17.21 8.85 -31.14
C ARG A 118 -17.64 8.49 -29.72
N VAL A 119 -16.75 7.92 -28.92
CA VAL A 119 -17.04 7.49 -27.54
C VAL A 119 -16.47 8.50 -26.55
N LYS A 120 -17.34 9.34 -25.99
CA LYS A 120 -16.94 10.36 -25.01
C LYS A 120 -16.87 9.76 -23.62
N LEU A 121 -15.78 10.03 -22.91
CA LEU A 121 -15.51 9.52 -21.58
C LEU A 121 -15.68 10.61 -20.53
N PRO A 122 -16.21 10.28 -19.33
CA PRO A 122 -16.31 11.24 -18.25
C PRO A 122 -14.93 11.74 -17.82
N LYS A 123 -14.86 13.02 -17.42
CA LYS A 123 -13.63 13.66 -16.97
C LYS A 123 -13.17 13.08 -15.64
N ILE A 124 -11.87 12.77 -15.54
CA ILE A 124 -11.26 12.35 -14.28
C ILE A 124 -10.88 13.59 -13.48
N LYS A 125 -11.56 13.82 -12.36
CA LYS A 125 -11.14 14.86 -11.41
C LYS A 125 -9.95 14.34 -10.58
N ARG A 126 -8.85 15.09 -10.55
CA ARG A 126 -7.68 14.80 -9.70
C ARG A 126 -7.84 15.60 -8.41
N LEU A 127 -8.18 14.93 -7.33
CA LEU A 127 -8.27 15.53 -6.00
C LEU A 127 -6.90 15.41 -5.31
N LYS A 128 -6.49 16.49 -4.61
CA LYS A 128 -5.26 16.48 -3.80
C LYS A 128 -5.38 15.40 -2.72
N LYS A 129 -4.37 14.55 -2.62
CA LYS A 129 -4.28 13.54 -1.56
C LYS A 129 -3.81 14.21 -0.27
N GLU A 130 -4.30 13.73 0.85
CA GLU A 130 -3.78 14.09 2.16
C GLU A 130 -2.54 13.24 2.44
N ALA A 131 -1.45 13.89 2.86
CA ALA A 131 -0.21 13.22 3.23
C ALA A 131 -0.34 12.60 4.62
N LEU A 132 0.38 11.50 4.84
CA LEU A 132 0.57 10.94 6.19
C LEU A 132 1.59 11.80 6.93
N THR A 133 1.25 12.19 8.16
CA THR A 133 2.17 12.88 9.06
C THR A 133 2.73 11.91 10.10
N LYS A 134 3.85 12.28 10.74
CA LYS A 134 4.46 11.44 11.78
C LYS A 134 3.52 11.24 12.96
N GLU A 135 2.75 12.25 13.35
CA GLU A 135 1.78 12.18 14.46
C GLU A 135 0.70 11.12 14.19
N ILE A 136 0.19 11.07 12.95
CA ILE A 136 -0.77 10.03 12.54
C ILE A 136 -0.13 8.64 12.60
N LEU A 137 1.14 8.53 12.18
CA LEU A 137 1.86 7.25 12.18
C LEU A 137 2.17 6.78 13.61
N ILE A 138 2.56 7.67 14.52
CA ILE A 138 2.75 7.37 15.94
C ILE A 138 1.46 6.80 16.54
N LYS A 139 0.34 7.52 16.38
CA LYS A 139 -0.97 7.07 16.87
C LYS A 139 -1.37 5.72 16.27
N LEU A 140 -1.07 5.50 15.00
CA LEU A 140 -1.33 4.24 14.34
C LEU A 140 -0.53 3.11 14.98
N LEU A 141 0.80 3.24 15.08
CA LEU A 141 1.71 2.21 15.57
C LEU A 141 1.36 1.75 16.99
N HIS A 142 0.95 2.67 17.88
CA HIS A 142 0.51 2.33 19.23
C HIS A 142 -0.76 1.45 19.30
N ASN A 143 -1.54 1.42 18.22
CA ASN A 143 -2.79 0.66 18.16
C ASN A 143 -2.70 -0.61 17.31
N LEU A 144 -1.49 -1.02 16.92
CA LEU A 144 -1.27 -2.22 16.12
C LEU A 144 -0.75 -3.38 16.96
N ASP A 145 -1.14 -4.60 16.58
CA ASP A 145 -0.48 -5.81 17.11
C ASP A 145 0.95 -5.92 16.53
N PRO A 146 1.86 -6.68 17.19
CA PRO A 146 3.26 -6.76 16.79
C PRO A 146 3.48 -7.19 15.33
N LYS A 147 2.64 -8.08 14.80
CA LYS A 147 2.72 -8.52 13.40
C LYS A 147 2.41 -7.37 12.44
N LEU A 148 1.33 -6.66 12.70
CA LEU A 148 0.89 -5.56 11.85
C LEU A 148 1.79 -4.34 12.00
N GLN A 149 2.28 -4.06 13.21
CA GLN A 149 3.25 -3.02 13.51
C GLN A 149 4.55 -3.24 12.72
N SER A 150 5.12 -4.45 12.77
CA SER A 150 6.30 -4.82 11.99
C SER A 150 6.05 -4.67 10.49
N ALA A 151 4.89 -5.12 9.96
CA ALA A 151 4.56 -4.97 8.55
C ALA A 151 4.40 -3.50 8.11
N VAL A 152 3.87 -2.63 8.97
CA VAL A 152 3.70 -1.19 8.70
C VAL A 152 5.04 -0.48 8.72
N LEU A 153 5.88 -0.73 9.74
CA LEU A 153 7.23 -0.16 9.83
C LEU A 153 8.09 -0.59 8.65
N LEU A 154 7.95 -1.84 8.24
CA LEU A 154 8.62 -2.36 7.04
C LEU A 154 8.18 -1.59 5.78
N ALA A 155 6.87 -1.38 5.61
CA ALA A 155 6.34 -0.61 4.48
C ALA A 155 6.80 0.86 4.48
N LEU A 156 6.88 1.49 5.66
CA LEU A 156 7.32 2.89 5.84
C LEU A 156 8.80 3.08 5.57
N SER A 157 9.64 2.08 5.90
CA SER A 157 11.10 2.18 5.80
C SER A 157 11.68 1.63 4.49
N SER A 158 10.97 0.72 3.80
CA SER A 158 11.47 0.10 2.56
C SER A 158 10.67 0.46 1.31
N GLY A 159 9.51 1.06 1.48
CA GLY A 159 8.59 1.34 0.37
C GLY A 159 8.01 0.08 -0.31
N LEU A 160 8.12 -1.10 0.30
CA LEU A 160 7.59 -2.35 -0.25
C LEU A 160 6.07 -2.29 -0.50
N ARG A 161 5.62 -2.92 -1.58
CA ARG A 161 4.19 -3.14 -1.82
C ARG A 161 3.66 -4.19 -0.83
N VAL A 162 2.40 -4.08 -0.43
CA VAL A 162 1.79 -5.05 0.48
C VAL A 162 1.86 -6.50 -0.05
N GLY A 163 1.84 -6.70 -1.35
CA GLY A 163 2.04 -8.01 -1.98
C GLY A 163 3.45 -8.53 -1.78
N GLU A 164 4.46 -7.67 -1.89
CA GLU A 164 5.86 -7.98 -1.65
C GLU A 164 6.07 -8.31 -0.16
N ILE A 165 5.52 -7.52 0.76
CA ILE A 165 5.58 -7.78 2.21
C ILE A 165 4.99 -9.17 2.54
N THR A 166 3.83 -9.51 1.98
CA THR A 166 3.22 -10.83 2.25
C THR A 166 3.95 -12.00 1.60
N GLY A 167 4.78 -11.72 0.61
CA GLY A 167 5.65 -12.71 -0.06
C GLY A 167 6.98 -12.94 0.61
N LEU A 168 7.42 -12.03 1.52
CA LEU A 168 8.73 -12.11 2.16
C LEU A 168 8.93 -13.38 2.97
N THR A 169 10.14 -13.95 2.81
CA THR A 169 10.70 -15.03 3.62
C THR A 169 11.96 -14.55 4.32
N LEU A 170 12.50 -15.33 5.26
CA LEU A 170 13.77 -14.97 5.92
C LEU A 170 14.97 -15.01 4.96
N HIS A 171 14.89 -15.80 3.88
CA HIS A 171 15.91 -15.80 2.82
C HIS A 171 16.04 -14.46 2.09
N ASP A 172 14.99 -13.66 2.09
CA ASP A 172 14.97 -12.38 1.39
C ASP A 172 15.63 -11.25 2.20
N ILE A 173 16.05 -11.52 3.47
CA ILE A 173 16.52 -10.49 4.40
C ILE A 173 17.95 -10.78 4.84
N GLU A 174 18.85 -9.83 4.57
CA GLU A 174 20.24 -9.87 4.98
C GLU A 174 20.43 -9.18 6.33
N PHE A 175 20.17 -9.90 7.43
CA PHE A 175 20.23 -9.36 8.80
C PHE A 175 21.63 -8.88 9.22
N ASN A 176 22.69 -9.37 8.54
CA ASN A 176 24.08 -9.01 8.83
C ASN A 176 24.55 -7.73 8.10
N SER A 177 23.71 -7.14 7.26
CA SER A 177 24.01 -5.87 6.59
C SER A 177 23.53 -4.67 7.40
N GLU A 178 24.18 -3.52 7.28
CA GLU A 178 23.77 -2.27 7.92
C GLU A 178 23.80 -1.09 6.92
N PRO A 179 22.65 -0.56 6.55
CA PRO A 179 21.26 -0.95 6.95
C PRO A 179 20.91 -2.36 6.47
N ILE A 180 19.94 -3.00 7.14
CA ILE A 180 19.47 -4.33 6.73
C ILE A 180 18.88 -4.25 5.33
N LYS A 181 19.37 -5.14 4.45
CA LYS A 181 18.96 -5.22 3.06
C LYS A 181 17.84 -6.24 2.88
N ILE A 182 16.90 -5.92 2.00
CA ILE A 182 15.83 -6.82 1.56
C ILE A 182 15.95 -7.02 0.05
N ASN A 183 16.03 -8.28 -0.35
CA ASN A 183 16.01 -8.70 -1.74
C ASN A 183 14.55 -8.97 -2.16
N VAL A 184 14.01 -8.17 -3.05
CA VAL A 184 12.65 -8.33 -3.57
C VAL A 184 12.72 -9.17 -4.82
N ARG A 185 12.23 -10.40 -4.74
CA ARG A 185 12.26 -11.36 -5.84
C ARG A 185 11.28 -11.01 -6.96
N ALA A 186 11.68 -11.27 -8.19
CA ALA A 186 10.86 -11.05 -9.40
C ALA A 186 9.46 -11.67 -9.29
N GLU A 187 9.34 -12.89 -8.73
CA GLU A 187 8.07 -13.60 -8.59
C GLU A 187 7.09 -12.91 -7.63
N THR A 188 7.60 -12.13 -6.68
CA THR A 188 6.78 -11.36 -5.74
C THR A 188 6.57 -9.91 -6.20
N SER A 189 7.39 -9.46 -7.14
CA SER A 189 7.33 -8.12 -7.71
C SER A 189 6.22 -8.01 -8.76
N LYS A 190 5.52 -6.88 -8.79
CA LYS A 190 4.53 -6.60 -9.84
C LYS A 190 5.20 -6.29 -11.19
N SER A 191 6.42 -5.81 -11.18
CA SER A 191 7.20 -5.51 -12.39
C SER A 191 7.84 -6.76 -12.99
N GLY A 192 7.94 -7.87 -12.25
CA GLY A 192 8.64 -9.07 -12.68
C GLY A 192 10.16 -8.94 -12.62
N GLU A 193 10.69 -8.01 -11.82
CA GLU A 193 12.12 -7.74 -11.69
C GLU A 193 12.58 -7.85 -10.26
N ASP A 194 13.79 -8.36 -10.09
CA ASP A 194 14.51 -8.35 -8.82
C ASP A 194 14.97 -6.93 -8.49
N ARG A 195 14.93 -6.57 -7.23
CA ARG A 195 15.51 -5.34 -6.73
C ARG A 195 15.91 -5.45 -5.27
N GLU A 196 16.75 -4.55 -4.85
CA GLU A 196 17.16 -4.39 -3.46
C GLU A 196 16.48 -3.16 -2.85
N THR A 197 16.17 -3.23 -1.56
CA THR A 197 15.77 -2.10 -0.73
C THR A 197 16.28 -2.31 0.69
N TYR A 198 16.15 -1.29 1.52
CA TYR A 198 16.68 -1.32 2.89
C TYR A 198 15.56 -1.06 3.89
N ILE A 199 15.78 -1.41 5.15
CA ILE A 199 14.89 -1.09 6.27
C ILE A 199 15.64 -0.32 7.36
N SER A 200 14.92 0.57 8.04
CA SER A 200 15.45 1.33 9.16
C SER A 200 15.72 0.43 10.37
N LYS A 201 16.57 0.90 11.28
CA LYS A 201 16.85 0.23 12.54
C LYS A 201 15.57 -0.05 13.33
N GLU A 202 14.67 0.93 13.43
CA GLU A 202 13.36 0.77 14.07
C GLU A 202 12.54 -0.38 13.48
N ALA A 203 12.44 -0.44 12.13
CA ALA A 203 11.72 -1.52 11.45
C ALA A 203 12.39 -2.87 11.67
N SER A 204 13.73 -2.90 11.71
CA SER A 204 14.50 -4.14 11.96
C SER A 204 14.30 -4.67 13.37
N GLU A 205 14.29 -3.79 14.38
CA GLU A 205 14.02 -4.16 15.78
C GLU A 205 12.61 -4.73 15.96
N ALA A 206 11.61 -4.05 15.38
CA ALA A 206 10.22 -4.53 15.40
C ALA A 206 10.04 -5.87 14.67
N LEU A 207 10.79 -6.07 13.56
CA LEU A 207 10.78 -7.34 12.83
C LEU A 207 11.43 -8.47 13.64
N ARG A 208 12.59 -8.23 14.26
CA ARG A 208 13.27 -9.20 15.11
C ARG A 208 12.42 -9.60 16.31
N ASP A 209 11.81 -8.63 17.01
CA ASP A 209 10.89 -8.88 18.13
C ASP A 209 9.69 -9.74 17.68
N TYR A 210 9.07 -9.40 16.56
CA TYR A 210 7.99 -10.19 15.99
C TYR A 210 8.42 -11.63 15.64
N LEU A 211 9.57 -11.80 15.00
CA LEU A 211 10.11 -13.11 14.62
C LEU A 211 10.46 -13.97 15.85
N GLN A 212 11.07 -13.36 16.88
CA GLN A 212 11.38 -14.05 18.12
C GLN A 212 10.12 -14.52 18.83
N ARG A 213 9.11 -13.65 19.00
CA ARG A 213 7.86 -13.97 19.72
C ARG A 213 7.02 -15.04 19.05
N PHE A 214 6.91 -14.99 17.73
CA PHE A 214 5.96 -15.85 17.01
C PHE A 214 6.58 -17.09 16.38
N PHE A 215 7.87 -17.04 16.04
CA PHE A 215 8.58 -18.15 15.41
C PHE A 215 9.71 -18.71 16.27
N GLY A 216 10.05 -18.09 17.39
CA GLY A 216 11.22 -18.45 18.19
C GLY A 216 12.54 -18.22 17.44
N TRP A 217 12.54 -17.28 16.48
CA TRP A 217 13.70 -16.99 15.65
C TRP A 217 14.86 -16.41 16.47
N ARG A 218 16.07 -16.84 16.15
CA ARG A 218 17.32 -16.34 16.73
C ARG A 218 18.31 -16.04 15.61
N GLU A 219 19.12 -15.02 15.81
CA GLU A 219 20.08 -14.53 14.82
C GLU A 219 21.27 -15.49 14.60
N ASP A 220 21.52 -16.40 15.55
CA ASP A 220 22.57 -17.42 15.53
C ASP A 220 22.40 -18.53 14.46
N GLY A 221 21.37 -18.43 13.64
CA GLY A 221 21.12 -19.36 12.53
C GLY A 221 20.61 -20.75 12.94
N THR A 222 20.30 -20.98 14.21
CA THR A 222 19.84 -22.30 14.71
C THR A 222 18.49 -22.76 14.15
N ASN A 223 17.71 -21.85 13.52
CA ASN A 223 16.36 -22.12 13.04
C ASN A 223 16.24 -22.27 11.53
N LYS A 224 17.04 -23.16 10.91
CA LYS A 224 16.97 -23.45 9.45
C LYS A 224 15.55 -23.80 8.94
N LYS A 225 14.69 -24.39 9.81
CA LYS A 225 13.32 -24.83 9.44
C LYS A 225 12.35 -23.71 9.11
N ILE A 226 12.60 -22.46 9.52
CA ILE A 226 11.69 -21.33 9.28
C ILE A 226 12.15 -20.41 8.15
N GLN A 227 13.31 -20.64 7.55
CA GLN A 227 13.87 -19.74 6.54
C GLN A 227 12.98 -19.58 5.30
N SER A 228 12.31 -20.64 4.87
CA SER A 228 11.40 -20.63 3.72
C SER A 228 9.97 -20.21 4.08
N LEU A 229 9.65 -20.01 5.37
CA LEU A 229 8.32 -19.59 5.79
C LEU A 229 8.09 -18.11 5.45
N ARG A 230 6.87 -17.80 5.01
CA ARG A 230 6.47 -16.41 4.82
C ARG A 230 6.34 -15.71 6.17
N ILE A 231 7.10 -14.65 6.35
CA ILE A 231 7.18 -13.89 7.62
C ILE A 231 5.80 -13.42 8.07
N PHE A 232 5.02 -12.84 7.18
CA PHE A 232 3.68 -12.34 7.47
C PHE A 232 2.56 -13.32 7.11
N GLY A 233 2.93 -14.60 6.97
CA GLY A 233 2.01 -15.70 6.75
C GLY A 233 1.12 -16.02 7.95
N ARG A 234 0.38 -17.12 7.86
CA ARG A 234 -0.39 -17.64 8.98
C ARG A 234 0.55 -18.06 10.10
N THR A 235 0.41 -17.46 11.28
CA THR A 235 1.26 -17.74 12.47
C THR A 235 0.64 -18.76 13.41
N ASN A 236 -0.67 -19.00 13.31
CA ASN A 236 -1.34 -19.96 14.18
C ASN A 236 -0.81 -21.36 13.93
N ARG A 237 -0.37 -22.03 14.99
CA ARG A 237 0.02 -23.43 14.91
C ARG A 237 -1.17 -24.28 14.49
N ILE A 238 -0.92 -25.26 13.63
CA ILE A 238 -1.91 -26.24 13.20
C ILE A 238 -1.92 -27.35 14.25
N ARG A 239 -3.08 -27.61 14.85
CA ARG A 239 -3.28 -28.75 15.76
C ARG A 239 -3.38 -30.04 14.93
N THR A 240 -2.54 -31.01 15.28
CA THR A 240 -2.57 -32.37 14.72
C THR A 240 -2.67 -33.32 15.91
N GLY A 241 -3.90 -33.68 16.30
CA GLY A 241 -4.12 -34.45 17.54
C GLY A 241 -3.63 -33.69 18.77
N ASN A 242 -2.81 -34.35 19.63
CA ASN A 242 -2.19 -33.75 20.78
C ASN A 242 -0.99 -32.85 20.50
N ASN A 243 -0.50 -32.79 19.26
CA ASN A 243 0.66 -32.01 18.84
C ASN A 243 0.25 -30.73 18.11
N SER A 244 1.13 -29.73 18.12
CA SER A 244 0.97 -28.52 17.35
C SER A 244 2.24 -28.22 16.55
N ARG A 245 2.11 -27.93 15.26
CA ARG A 245 3.23 -27.56 14.38
C ARG A 245 3.01 -26.22 13.69
N LEU A 246 4.09 -25.60 13.20
CA LEU A 246 4.00 -24.46 12.32
C LEU A 246 3.38 -24.89 10.96
N PRO A 247 2.63 -24.00 10.30
CA PRO A 247 2.14 -24.26 8.97
C PRO A 247 3.29 -24.42 7.97
N THR A 248 3.14 -25.27 6.96
CA THR A 248 4.07 -25.32 5.81
C THR A 248 3.93 -24.07 4.93
N PRO A 249 4.91 -23.76 4.05
CA PRO A 249 4.81 -22.62 3.11
C PRO A 249 3.53 -22.62 2.28
N GLN A 250 3.04 -23.81 1.88
CA GLN A 250 1.79 -23.97 1.12
C GLN A 250 0.54 -23.65 1.98
N GLU A 251 0.57 -24.00 3.25
CA GLU A 251 -0.50 -23.73 4.21
C GLU A 251 -0.51 -22.27 4.69
N GLN A 252 0.58 -21.56 4.50
CA GLN A 252 0.71 -20.13 4.82
C GLN A 252 0.12 -19.23 3.72
N LEU A 253 -1.02 -19.60 3.18
CA LEU A 253 -1.72 -18.78 2.19
C LEU A 253 -2.06 -17.41 2.77
N THR A 254 -1.17 -16.45 2.57
CA THR A 254 -1.47 -15.04 2.81
C THR A 254 -1.55 -14.32 1.47
N ASN A 255 -2.68 -13.69 1.25
CA ASN A 255 -2.75 -12.67 0.23
C ASN A 255 -2.71 -11.29 0.90
N SER A 256 -2.33 -10.28 0.15
CA SER A 256 -2.28 -8.88 0.60
C SER A 256 -3.58 -8.39 1.28
N THR A 257 -4.70 -9.02 0.96
CA THR A 257 -6.02 -8.71 1.52
C THR A 257 -6.07 -8.94 3.04
N ILE A 258 -5.33 -9.93 3.56
CA ILE A 258 -5.34 -10.25 5.01
C ILE A 258 -4.73 -9.10 5.80
N LEU A 259 -3.52 -8.61 5.42
CA LEU A 259 -2.88 -7.47 6.08
C LEU A 259 -3.71 -6.18 5.90
N GLN A 260 -4.26 -5.96 4.71
CA GLN A 260 -5.12 -4.80 4.46
C GLN A 260 -6.38 -4.81 5.34
N LYS A 261 -7.05 -5.97 5.48
CA LYS A 261 -8.22 -6.12 6.35
C LYS A 261 -7.85 -5.96 7.84
N ALA A 262 -6.68 -6.45 8.26
CA ALA A 262 -6.18 -6.26 9.62
C ALA A 262 -5.94 -4.77 9.91
N LEU A 263 -5.27 -4.06 9.01
CA LEU A 263 -5.04 -2.62 9.11
C LEU A 263 -6.37 -1.84 9.19
N ILE A 264 -7.34 -2.14 8.33
CA ILE A 264 -8.66 -1.50 8.36
C ILE A 264 -9.37 -1.74 9.70
N ARG A 265 -9.27 -2.96 10.26
CA ARG A 265 -9.86 -3.29 11.56
C ARG A 265 -9.21 -2.50 12.69
N ALA A 266 -7.87 -2.37 12.70
CA ALA A 266 -7.15 -1.56 13.68
C ALA A 266 -7.53 -0.08 13.59
N ILE A 267 -7.54 0.50 12.39
CA ILE A 267 -7.91 1.89 12.14
C ILE A 267 -9.35 2.19 12.63
N ARG A 268 -10.29 1.27 12.41
CA ARG A 268 -11.70 1.46 12.82
C ARG A 268 -11.90 1.55 14.33
N LYS A 269 -10.97 1.01 15.12
CA LYS A 269 -11.01 1.10 16.59
C LYS A 269 -10.66 2.49 17.11
N VAL A 270 -10.01 3.31 16.30
CA VAL A 270 -9.54 4.64 16.67
C VAL A 270 -10.22 5.67 15.76
N PRO A 271 -11.24 6.41 16.22
CA PRO A 271 -12.00 7.34 15.37
C PRO A 271 -11.14 8.35 14.65
N GLU A 272 -10.09 8.85 15.28
CA GLU A 272 -9.16 9.83 14.72
C GLU A 272 -8.39 9.31 13.51
N LEU A 273 -8.11 8.00 13.46
CA LEU A 273 -7.42 7.35 12.35
C LEU A 273 -8.37 6.91 11.22
N ASN A 274 -9.68 6.78 11.52
CA ASN A 274 -10.68 6.30 10.56
C ASN A 274 -11.20 7.40 9.63
N LYS A 275 -10.32 8.25 9.12
CA LYS A 275 -10.68 9.36 8.24
C LYS A 275 -10.65 8.96 6.77
N LEU A 276 -11.59 9.51 6.01
CA LEU A 276 -11.60 9.43 4.55
C LEU A 276 -11.05 10.73 3.97
N GLY A 277 -10.14 10.61 3.03
CA GLY A 277 -9.68 11.76 2.26
C GLY A 277 -10.75 12.29 1.29
N ARG A 278 -10.51 13.45 0.69
CA ARG A 278 -11.42 14.10 -0.28
C ARG A 278 -11.83 13.20 -1.46
N ASN A 279 -11.03 12.18 -1.76
CA ASN A 279 -11.31 11.19 -2.81
C ASN A 279 -12.23 10.03 -2.36
N GLY A 280 -12.75 10.07 -1.13
CA GLY A 280 -13.58 9.03 -0.52
C GLY A 280 -12.81 7.74 -0.17
N ARG A 281 -11.47 7.76 -0.18
CA ARG A 281 -10.62 6.63 0.25
C ARG A 281 -10.05 6.91 1.63
N ARG A 282 -9.74 5.86 2.39
CA ARG A 282 -9.01 6.00 3.65
C ARG A 282 -7.65 6.64 3.40
N ILE A 283 -7.26 7.56 4.28
CA ILE A 283 -5.95 8.20 4.23
C ILE A 283 -4.88 7.15 4.54
N ILE A 284 -5.13 6.31 5.56
CA ILE A 284 -4.20 5.26 6.00
C ILE A 284 -4.48 3.96 5.24
N HIS A 285 -3.52 3.54 4.44
CA HIS A 285 -3.50 2.26 3.72
C HIS A 285 -2.06 1.93 3.29
N PHE A 286 -1.75 0.66 2.99
CA PHE A 286 -0.38 0.25 2.67
C PHE A 286 0.28 1.05 1.53
N HIS A 287 -0.50 1.44 0.51
CA HIS A 287 0.07 2.26 -0.55
C HIS A 287 0.44 3.68 -0.07
N ALA A 288 -0.26 4.23 0.93
CA ALA A 288 0.10 5.52 1.52
C ALA A 288 1.43 5.45 2.30
N PHE A 289 1.77 4.32 2.91
CA PHE A 289 3.08 4.12 3.53
C PHE A 289 4.20 4.14 2.49
N ARG A 290 3.98 3.52 1.34
CA ARG A 290 4.92 3.59 0.21
C ARG A 290 5.02 5.01 -0.38
N GLU A 291 3.91 5.76 -0.44
CA GLU A 291 3.91 7.18 -0.84
C GLU A 291 4.69 8.03 0.18
N PHE A 292 4.56 7.76 1.47
CA PHE A 292 5.35 8.39 2.53
C PHE A 292 6.85 8.12 2.33
N PHE A 293 7.24 6.85 2.19
CA PHE A 293 8.63 6.46 1.91
C PHE A 293 9.19 7.20 0.70
N TYR A 294 8.46 7.17 -0.44
CA TYR A 294 8.87 7.88 -1.64
C TYR A 294 9.12 9.37 -1.38
N THR A 295 8.17 10.03 -0.71
CA THR A 295 8.27 11.47 -0.43
C THR A 295 9.49 11.78 0.43
N VAL A 296 9.72 11.01 1.49
CA VAL A 296 10.87 11.23 2.40
C VAL A 296 12.18 11.00 1.66
N VAL A 297 12.33 9.84 1.01
CA VAL A 297 13.59 9.50 0.31
C VAL A 297 13.85 10.44 -0.86
N SER A 298 12.82 10.81 -1.62
CA SER A 298 12.95 11.74 -2.74
C SER A 298 13.41 13.13 -2.29
N ASN A 299 12.91 13.61 -1.16
CA ASN A 299 13.30 14.92 -0.63
C ASN A 299 14.72 14.96 -0.04
N VAL A 300 15.20 13.83 0.50
CA VAL A 300 16.50 13.75 1.19
C VAL A 300 17.62 13.26 0.28
N SER A 301 17.33 12.25 -0.54
CA SER A 301 18.34 11.50 -1.30
C SER A 301 18.12 11.52 -2.82
N GLY A 302 17.10 12.25 -3.27
CA GLY A 302 16.77 12.41 -4.69
C GLY A 302 15.70 11.46 -5.21
N SER A 303 14.94 11.95 -6.21
CA SER A 303 13.81 11.22 -6.80
C SER A 303 14.23 9.93 -7.50
N ASP A 304 15.37 9.94 -8.20
CA ASP A 304 15.84 8.79 -8.97
C ASP A 304 16.22 7.63 -8.06
N TYR A 305 16.89 7.93 -6.94
CA TYR A 305 17.17 6.92 -5.92
C TYR A 305 15.88 6.36 -5.30
N ALA A 306 14.91 7.23 -4.98
CA ALA A 306 13.62 6.78 -4.47
C ALA A 306 12.88 5.87 -5.48
N HIS A 307 12.92 6.20 -6.78
CA HIS A 307 12.34 5.38 -7.84
C HIS A 307 13.06 4.04 -7.99
N ALA A 308 14.40 4.01 -7.90
CA ALA A 308 15.19 2.78 -7.95
C ALA A 308 14.81 1.82 -6.81
N LEU A 309 14.77 2.31 -5.55
CA LEU A 309 14.35 1.50 -4.40
C LEU A 309 12.90 0.98 -4.54
N LEU A 310 12.03 1.74 -5.19
CA LEU A 310 10.65 1.34 -5.43
C LEU A 310 10.48 0.36 -6.61
N GLY A 311 11.49 0.18 -7.46
CA GLY A 311 11.40 -0.64 -8.66
C GLY A 311 10.41 -0.08 -9.68
N HIS A 312 10.62 1.16 -10.08
CA HIS A 312 9.90 1.79 -11.18
C HIS A 312 10.70 1.65 -12.47
N HIS A 313 10.18 0.89 -13.44
CA HIS A 313 10.86 0.49 -14.68
C HIS A 313 11.54 1.62 -15.47
N GLU A 314 10.91 2.78 -15.53
CA GLU A 314 11.42 3.91 -16.31
C GLU A 314 12.79 4.43 -15.83
N TYR A 315 13.24 4.01 -14.64
CA TYR A 315 14.46 4.49 -13.98
C TYR A 315 15.51 3.41 -13.76
N LEU A 316 15.18 2.12 -13.91
CA LEU A 316 16.08 1.00 -13.61
C LEU A 316 16.93 0.58 -14.79
N ASP A 317 16.44 0.78 -16.02
CA ASP A 317 16.92 0.00 -17.17
C ASP A 317 18.17 0.50 -17.87
N THR A 318 18.64 1.75 -17.71
CA THR A 318 19.72 2.17 -18.60
C THR A 318 20.78 3.09 -18.01
N TYR A 319 20.54 3.85 -16.94
CA TYR A 319 21.49 4.91 -16.53
C TYR A 319 21.73 5.06 -15.03
N TYR A 320 21.08 4.29 -14.15
CA TYR A 320 21.17 4.49 -12.71
C TYR A 320 21.83 3.30 -12.02
N THR A 321 23.15 3.20 -12.15
CA THR A 321 23.96 2.16 -11.47
C THR A 321 24.77 2.81 -10.36
N LEU A 322 24.23 2.85 -9.15
CA LEU A 322 24.97 3.27 -7.97
C LEU A 322 25.74 2.08 -7.39
N SER A 323 26.97 2.35 -6.92
CA SER A 323 27.67 1.39 -6.10
C SER A 323 26.89 1.07 -4.82
N GLN A 324 27.02 -0.14 -4.29
CA GLN A 324 26.36 -0.53 -3.03
C GLN A 324 26.71 0.44 -1.88
N LYS A 325 27.97 0.90 -1.82
CA LYS A 325 28.41 1.88 -0.81
C LYS A 325 27.63 3.19 -0.91
N GLU A 326 27.39 3.67 -2.11
CA GLU A 326 26.65 4.90 -2.34
C GLU A 326 25.15 4.72 -2.05
N GLN A 327 24.55 3.59 -2.40
CA GLN A 327 23.16 3.28 -2.06
C GLN A 327 22.97 3.26 -0.53
N ILE A 328 23.88 2.63 0.20
CA ILE A 328 23.85 2.61 1.68
C ILE A 328 23.97 4.02 2.24
N ARG A 329 24.87 4.85 1.71
CA ARG A 329 25.06 6.24 2.14
C ARG A 329 23.77 7.04 1.97
N LEU A 330 23.14 6.96 0.80
CA LEU A 330 21.89 7.66 0.49
C LEU A 330 20.74 7.17 1.36
N TYR A 331 20.65 5.85 1.62
CA TYR A 331 19.62 5.33 2.50
C TYR A 331 19.81 5.79 3.94
N LYS A 332 21.02 5.76 4.49
CA LYS A 332 21.33 6.24 5.85
C LYS A 332 20.94 7.70 6.05
N ASN A 333 21.14 8.54 5.05
CA ASN A 333 20.70 9.94 5.09
C ASN A 333 19.17 10.06 5.23
N ALA A 334 18.41 9.20 4.54
CA ALA A 334 16.96 9.20 4.61
C ALA A 334 16.40 8.49 5.86
N GLU A 335 17.13 7.54 6.43
CA GLU A 335 16.70 6.68 7.54
C GLU A 335 16.23 7.48 8.76
N THR A 336 16.94 8.53 9.15
CA THR A 336 16.58 9.41 10.28
C THR A 336 15.21 10.06 10.09
N HIS A 337 14.83 10.34 8.85
CA HIS A 337 13.55 10.93 8.50
C HIS A 337 12.42 9.89 8.37
N LEU A 338 12.79 8.62 8.10
CA LEU A 338 11.87 7.48 8.03
C LEU A 338 11.54 6.92 9.42
N THR A 339 12.39 7.15 10.42
CA THR A 339 12.20 6.69 11.79
C THR A 339 11.05 7.45 12.47
N ILE A 340 10.15 6.71 13.10
CA ILE A 340 8.94 7.23 13.75
C ILE A 340 9.10 7.30 15.27
N SER A 341 9.72 6.28 15.90
CA SER A 341 9.81 6.15 17.37
C SER A 341 10.71 7.18 18.06
N ASP A 342 11.76 7.66 17.40
CA ASP A 342 12.64 8.68 17.99
C ASP A 342 11.91 9.99 18.19
N PHE A 343 10.95 10.32 17.31
CA PHE A 343 10.08 11.46 17.51
C PHE A 343 9.22 11.32 18.77
N THR A 344 8.70 10.11 19.07
CA THR A 344 7.94 9.83 20.30
C THR A 344 8.78 9.93 21.57
N LYS A 345 10.05 9.49 21.51
CA LYS A 345 10.98 9.66 22.65
C LYS A 345 11.30 11.12 22.90
N ILE A 346 11.52 11.89 21.84
CA ILE A 346 11.79 13.33 21.93
C ILE A 346 10.56 14.07 22.48
N GLU A 347 9.35 13.79 21.98
CA GLU A 347 8.11 14.38 22.50
C GLU A 347 7.89 14.03 23.97
N LYS A 348 8.01 12.75 24.38
CA LYS A 348 7.91 12.35 25.78
C LYS A 348 8.97 13.00 26.64
N ASN A 349 10.20 13.14 26.16
CA ASN A 349 11.24 13.81 26.88
C ASN A 349 10.97 15.31 27.02
N LEU A 350 10.45 15.96 25.97
CA LEU A 350 10.04 17.37 26.01
C LEU A 350 8.87 17.58 26.99
N GLU A 351 7.85 16.70 26.94
CA GLU A 351 6.72 16.73 27.86
C GLU A 351 7.17 16.53 29.34
N ASN A 352 8.09 15.58 29.56
CA ASN A 352 8.68 15.36 30.88
C ASN A 352 9.52 16.55 31.36
N ILE A 353 10.24 17.22 30.48
CA ILE A 353 11.02 18.42 30.81
C ILE A 353 10.06 19.56 31.11
N GLN A 354 9.02 19.79 30.32
CA GLN A 354 8.02 20.80 30.58
C GLN A 354 7.31 20.61 31.92
N ASN A 355 6.87 19.35 32.21
CA ASN A 355 6.24 19.03 33.48
C ASN A 355 7.18 19.26 34.68
N LYS A 356 8.47 18.91 34.55
CA LYS A 356 9.47 19.21 35.59
C LYS A 356 9.71 20.71 35.74
N GLN A 357 9.71 21.47 34.68
CA GLN A 357 9.84 22.93 34.75
C GLN A 357 8.63 23.52 35.47
N THR A 358 7.41 23.08 35.17
CA THR A 358 6.20 23.54 35.87
C THR A 358 6.26 23.23 37.37
N ASP A 359 6.65 22.00 37.75
CA ASP A 359 6.79 21.57 39.16
C ASP A 359 7.86 22.39 39.88
N ILE A 360 8.97 22.74 39.23
CA ILE A 360 10.02 23.61 39.79
C ILE A 360 9.48 25.02 39.98
N ILE A 361 8.76 25.59 39.03
CA ILE A 361 8.17 26.92 39.13
C ILE A 361 7.16 26.96 40.29
N GLU A 362 6.25 25.98 40.38
CA GLU A 362 5.29 25.89 41.48
C GLU A 362 5.96 25.80 42.87
N LYS A 363 7.02 24.98 42.97
CA LYS A 363 7.81 24.88 44.21
C LYS A 363 8.53 26.20 44.53
N TYR A 364 9.07 26.85 43.52
CA TYR A 364 9.71 28.16 43.68
C TYR A 364 8.72 29.22 44.17
N ASP A 365 7.56 29.30 43.56
CA ASP A 365 6.48 30.22 43.95
C ASP A 365 5.94 29.94 45.36
N ALA A 366 5.86 28.66 45.74
CA ALA A 366 5.47 28.27 47.10
C ALA A 366 6.53 28.63 48.11
N PHE A 367 7.81 28.44 47.80
CA PHE A 367 8.94 28.82 48.63
C PHE A 367 9.07 30.34 48.75
N GLU A 368 8.89 31.07 47.67
CA GLU A 368 8.88 32.55 47.68
C GLU A 368 7.73 33.10 48.55
N ARG A 369 6.52 32.53 48.43
CA ARG A 369 5.37 32.84 49.30
C ARG A 369 5.67 32.59 50.74
N TYR A 370 6.32 31.45 51.07
CA TYR A 370 6.73 31.13 52.42
C TYR A 370 7.75 32.13 52.97
N LEU A 371 8.78 32.49 52.20
CA LEU A 371 9.79 33.49 52.61
C LEU A 371 9.18 34.88 52.79
N ARG A 372 8.27 35.28 51.92
CA ARG A 372 7.54 36.58 52.06
C ARG A 372 6.76 36.67 53.38
N GLN A 373 6.28 35.52 53.91
CA GLN A 373 5.54 35.48 55.18
C GLN A 373 6.44 35.39 56.42
N LYS A 374 7.60 34.78 56.31
CA LYS A 374 8.45 34.43 57.47
C LYS A 374 9.71 35.26 57.61
N ASP A 375 10.23 35.87 56.54
CA ASP A 375 11.48 36.58 56.57
C ASP A 375 11.34 38.06 56.08
N PRO A 376 11.31 39.03 57.01
CA PRO A 376 11.23 40.44 56.63
C PRO A 376 12.42 40.93 55.80
N ALA A 377 13.62 40.36 56.00
CA ALA A 377 14.82 40.74 55.26
C ALA A 377 14.71 40.33 53.77
N PHE A 378 14.05 39.20 53.47
CA PHE A 378 13.77 38.77 52.10
C PHE A 378 12.82 39.72 51.38
N LEU A 379 11.84 40.27 52.05
CA LEU A 379 10.96 41.32 51.51
C LEU A 379 11.69 42.59 51.13
N GLU A 380 12.63 43.02 51.94
CA GLU A 380 13.51 44.19 51.62
C GLU A 380 14.42 43.92 50.41
N PHE A 381 14.98 42.71 50.34
CA PHE A 381 15.78 42.26 49.18
C PHE A 381 15.00 42.29 47.86
N LEU A 382 13.77 41.77 47.84
CA LEU A 382 12.91 41.78 46.64
C LEU A 382 12.55 43.20 46.22
N LYS A 383 12.22 44.09 47.15
CA LYS A 383 11.95 45.51 46.84
C LYS A 383 13.15 46.20 46.22
N ARG A 384 14.36 45.88 46.65
CA ARG A 384 15.61 46.42 46.07
C ARG A 384 15.84 45.87 44.64
N LYS A 385 15.53 44.59 44.41
CA LYS A 385 15.66 43.97 43.09
C LYS A 385 14.68 44.57 42.08
N GLU A 386 13.40 44.70 42.45
CA GLU A 386 12.37 45.32 41.62
C GLU A 386 12.65 46.80 41.29
N SER A 387 13.41 47.49 42.17
CA SER A 387 13.83 48.88 41.90
C SER A 387 15.07 49.01 41.01
N ILE A 388 15.74 47.89 40.67
CA ILE A 388 16.92 47.85 39.80
C ILE A 388 16.50 47.41 38.36
N GLU A 389 15.40 46.68 38.22
CA GLU A 389 14.90 46.18 36.93
C GLU A 389 13.90 47.15 36.24
N ASN A 390 13.47 48.24 36.93
CA ASN A 390 12.70 49.36 36.38
C ASN A 390 13.61 50.58 36.16
#